data_03758f8af2b96c139e846503bceefaf4
#
_entry.id   03758f8af2b96c139e846503bceefaf4
#
_cell.length_a   1.000
_cell.length_b   1.000
_cell.length_c   1.000
_cell.angle_alpha   90.00
_cell.angle_beta   90.00
_cell.angle_gamma   90.00
#
_symmetry.space_group_name_H-M   'P 1'
#
loop_
_entity.id
_entity.type
_entity.pdbx_description
1 polymer ?
#
loop_
_entity_poly.entity_id
_entity_poly.type
_entity_poly.pdbx_seq_one_letter_code
_entity_poly.pdbx_strand_id
1 'polypeptide(L)'
;KISYERIELGLPILIIDAKNYENILENYSEYVKEELFYNGIVVVSKSESLDESQFIEIKNALNINRDIKFPFKHYSKWDNETWDYIFSTTGIFLETDNKLTLKFKIDKKQPEKKLEQYTLKNIGVTSLDKLSYTLLYLMSNKVGKVERVKGNLTIQDNNYKFDLVGNNYEITGNNNSLGNNAVVIGTNLNRDIIEKLFEN
;
A
#
# COMPACT_ATOMS: atom_id res chain seq x y z
N LYS A 1 32.01 -5.90 4.14
CA LYS A 1 31.55 -7.18 3.50
C LYS A 1 30.53 -7.78 4.46
N ILE A 2 29.25 -7.66 4.18
CA ILE A 2 28.20 -8.37 4.91
C ILE A 2 28.30 -9.82 4.42
N SER A 3 28.55 -10.76 5.33
CA SER A 3 28.55 -12.19 5.01
C SER A 3 27.11 -12.60 4.72
N TYR A 4 26.80 -12.94 3.47
CA TYR A 4 25.47 -13.43 3.05
C TYR A 4 25.10 -14.79 3.68
N GLU A 5 26.05 -15.45 4.34
CA GLU A 5 25.85 -16.75 5.00
C GLU A 5 24.96 -16.74 6.25
N ARG A 6 24.46 -15.53 6.66
CA ARG A 6 23.60 -15.36 7.86
C ARG A 6 22.23 -14.77 7.54
N ILE A 7 21.87 -14.63 6.27
CA ILE A 7 20.58 -14.08 5.88
C ILE A 7 19.78 -15.19 5.22
N GLU A 8 18.71 -15.59 5.87
CA GLU A 8 17.71 -16.47 5.30
C GLU A 8 16.50 -15.62 4.89
N LEU A 9 15.99 -15.83 3.68
CA LEU A 9 14.78 -15.16 3.22
C LEU A 9 13.57 -15.97 3.68
N GLY A 10 12.67 -15.32 4.39
CA GLY A 10 11.38 -15.89 4.76
C GLY A 10 10.40 -15.95 3.59
N LEU A 11 9.19 -16.42 3.85
CA LEU A 11 8.10 -16.39 2.86
C LEU A 11 7.76 -14.96 2.46
N PRO A 12 7.49 -14.68 1.18
CA PRO A 12 6.93 -13.41 0.78
C PRO A 12 5.53 -13.23 1.37
N ILE A 13 5.24 -12.04 1.90
CA ILE A 13 3.96 -11.70 2.48
C ILE A 13 3.31 -10.62 1.63
N LEU A 14 2.20 -10.94 0.96
CA LEU A 14 1.37 -9.98 0.27
C LEU A 14 0.28 -9.47 1.20
N ILE A 15 0.24 -8.17 1.45
CA ILE A 15 -0.79 -7.53 2.28
C ILE A 15 -1.83 -6.86 1.40
N ILE A 16 -3.09 -7.28 1.51
CA ILE A 16 -4.22 -6.73 0.78
C ILE A 16 -5.13 -5.96 1.75
N ASP A 17 -5.51 -4.75 1.40
CA ASP A 17 -6.48 -3.94 2.14
C ASP A 17 -7.91 -4.39 1.80
N ALA A 18 -8.64 -4.94 2.78
CA ALA A 18 -10.01 -5.43 2.59
C ALA A 18 -10.99 -4.35 2.09
N LYS A 19 -10.74 -3.09 2.40
CA LYS A 19 -11.63 -1.97 2.02
C LYS A 19 -11.32 -1.41 0.62
N ASN A 20 -10.20 -1.83 0.02
CA ASN A 20 -9.72 -1.24 -1.23
C ASN A 20 -9.24 -2.29 -2.26
N TYR A 21 -9.48 -3.58 -2.02
CA TYR A 21 -8.95 -4.64 -2.88
C TYR A 21 -9.53 -4.58 -4.31
N GLU A 22 -10.79 -4.19 -4.49
CA GLU A 22 -11.41 -4.03 -5.80
C GLU A 22 -10.69 -2.98 -6.63
N ASN A 23 -10.46 -1.80 -6.07
CA ASN A 23 -9.71 -0.73 -6.72
C ASN A 23 -8.26 -1.15 -7.04
N ILE A 24 -7.64 -1.95 -6.17
CA ILE A 24 -6.30 -2.51 -6.40
C ILE A 24 -6.35 -3.46 -7.61
N LEU A 25 -7.35 -4.33 -7.71
CA LEU A 25 -7.50 -5.25 -8.83
C LEU A 25 -7.80 -4.53 -10.14
N GLU A 26 -8.64 -3.51 -10.13
CA GLU A 26 -8.96 -2.71 -11.32
C GLU A 26 -7.73 -1.98 -11.89
N ASN A 27 -6.90 -1.44 -11.02
CA ASN A 27 -5.80 -0.55 -11.44
C ASN A 27 -4.42 -1.22 -11.45
N TYR A 28 -4.22 -2.29 -10.69
CA TYR A 28 -2.92 -2.92 -10.42
C TYR A 28 -2.96 -4.45 -10.48
N SER A 29 -3.88 -5.02 -11.27
CA SER A 29 -4.07 -6.48 -11.34
C SER A 29 -2.80 -7.25 -11.74
N GLU A 30 -1.98 -6.70 -12.62
CA GLU A 30 -0.73 -7.34 -13.04
C GLU A 30 0.30 -7.38 -11.90
N TYR A 31 0.40 -6.30 -11.12
CA TYR A 31 1.24 -6.26 -9.91
C TYR A 31 0.83 -7.33 -8.90
N VAL A 32 -0.47 -7.45 -8.64
CA VAL A 32 -0.99 -8.46 -7.71
C VAL A 32 -0.69 -9.88 -8.22
N LYS A 33 -0.82 -10.11 -9.51
CA LYS A 33 -0.51 -11.41 -10.11
C LYS A 33 0.98 -11.75 -10.01
N GLU A 34 1.86 -10.77 -10.23
CA GLU A 34 3.31 -10.96 -10.09
C GLU A 34 3.68 -11.32 -8.65
N GLU A 35 3.14 -10.59 -7.67
CA GLU A 35 3.38 -10.88 -6.25
C GLU A 35 2.83 -12.26 -5.81
N LEU A 36 1.67 -12.64 -6.33
CA LEU A 36 1.07 -13.96 -6.05
C LEU A 36 1.85 -15.13 -6.70
N PHE A 37 2.68 -14.85 -7.70
CA PHE A 37 3.50 -15.87 -8.36
C PHE A 37 4.55 -16.51 -7.44
N TYR A 38 4.99 -15.80 -6.40
CA TYR A 38 6.06 -16.24 -5.51
C TYR A 38 5.63 -17.20 -4.40
N ASN A 39 4.41 -17.77 -4.43
CA ASN A 39 3.94 -18.78 -3.48
C ASN A 39 4.22 -18.43 -2.01
N GLY A 40 3.69 -17.31 -1.57
CA GLY A 40 3.84 -16.84 -0.20
C GLY A 40 2.58 -17.00 0.65
N ILE A 41 2.36 -16.03 1.50
CA ILE A 41 1.13 -15.89 2.28
C ILE A 41 0.43 -14.58 1.91
N VAL A 42 -0.89 -14.61 1.80
CA VAL A 42 -1.69 -13.39 1.63
C VAL A 42 -2.38 -13.04 2.94
N VAL A 43 -2.15 -11.83 3.40
CA VAL A 43 -2.74 -11.27 4.61
C VAL A 43 -3.77 -10.21 4.24
N VAL A 44 -5.01 -10.36 4.71
CA VAL A 44 -6.04 -9.34 4.51
C VAL A 44 -6.04 -8.40 5.71
N SER A 45 -5.61 -7.17 5.50
CA SER A 45 -5.62 -6.09 6.49
C SER A 45 -6.95 -5.34 6.50
N LYS A 46 -7.22 -4.60 7.60
CA LYS A 46 -8.49 -3.87 7.82
C LYS A 46 -9.74 -4.76 7.71
N SER A 47 -9.59 -6.01 8.13
CA SER A 47 -10.57 -7.10 8.02
C SER A 47 -11.18 -7.49 9.36
N GLU A 48 -11.14 -6.60 10.36
CA GLU A 48 -11.59 -6.86 11.73
C GLU A 48 -13.05 -7.27 11.81
N SER A 49 -13.89 -6.71 10.93
CA SER A 49 -15.34 -6.91 10.88
C SER A 49 -15.78 -7.91 9.80
N LEU A 50 -14.85 -8.46 9.01
CA LEU A 50 -15.20 -9.40 7.96
C LEU A 50 -15.55 -10.76 8.53
N ASP A 51 -16.54 -11.39 7.92
CA ASP A 51 -16.87 -12.81 8.11
C ASP A 51 -16.11 -13.70 7.11
N GLU A 52 -16.25 -15.01 7.27
CA GLU A 52 -15.56 -15.99 6.43
C GLU A 52 -15.98 -15.90 4.96
N SER A 53 -17.26 -15.58 4.67
CA SER A 53 -17.76 -15.47 3.30
C SER A 53 -17.09 -14.32 2.54
N GLN A 54 -16.87 -13.19 3.22
CA GLN A 54 -16.18 -12.03 2.65
C GLN A 54 -14.69 -12.32 2.40
N PHE A 55 -14.04 -13.10 3.25
CA PHE A 55 -12.67 -13.58 2.95
C PHE A 55 -12.64 -14.50 1.72
N ILE A 56 -13.65 -15.35 1.54
CA ILE A 56 -13.78 -16.21 0.34
C ILE A 56 -13.95 -15.35 -0.92
N GLU A 57 -14.77 -14.29 -0.86
CA GLU A 57 -14.94 -13.34 -1.97
C GLU A 57 -13.62 -12.68 -2.36
N ILE A 58 -12.87 -12.16 -1.40
CA ILE A 58 -11.55 -11.57 -1.64
C ILE A 58 -10.59 -12.59 -2.27
N LYS A 59 -10.54 -13.81 -1.71
CA LYS A 59 -9.70 -14.89 -2.25
C LYS A 59 -10.02 -15.20 -3.71
N ASN A 60 -11.31 -15.29 -4.04
CA ASN A 60 -11.77 -15.59 -5.40
C ASN A 60 -11.46 -14.43 -6.35
N ALA A 61 -11.70 -13.19 -5.93
CA ALA A 61 -11.39 -11.99 -6.71
C ALA A 61 -9.89 -11.88 -7.03
N LEU A 62 -9.03 -12.22 -6.08
CA LEU A 62 -7.57 -12.26 -6.25
C LEU A 62 -7.10 -13.47 -7.08
N ASN A 63 -7.99 -14.43 -7.40
CA ASN A 63 -7.65 -15.67 -8.08
C ASN A 63 -6.45 -16.42 -7.44
N ILE A 64 -6.47 -16.49 -6.09
CA ILE A 64 -5.36 -17.07 -5.32
C ILE A 64 -5.29 -18.58 -5.54
N ASN A 65 -4.11 -19.04 -5.98
CA ASN A 65 -3.82 -20.46 -6.17
C ASN A 65 -3.92 -21.23 -4.84
N ARG A 66 -4.18 -22.56 -4.93
CA ARG A 66 -4.31 -23.45 -3.76
C ARG A 66 -3.02 -23.56 -2.93
N ASP A 67 -1.88 -23.34 -3.55
CA ASP A 67 -0.56 -23.46 -2.92
C ASP A 67 -0.19 -22.24 -2.08
N ILE A 68 -0.95 -21.14 -2.19
CA ILE A 68 -0.74 -19.91 -1.43
C ILE A 68 -1.56 -19.98 -0.14
N LYS A 69 -0.90 -19.80 1.01
CA LYS A 69 -1.57 -19.72 2.31
C LYS A 69 -2.44 -18.47 2.38
N PHE A 70 -3.72 -18.64 2.65
CA PHE A 70 -4.69 -17.56 2.81
C PHE A 70 -5.53 -17.80 4.07
N PRO A 71 -5.20 -17.17 5.20
CA PRO A 71 -6.00 -17.28 6.42
C PRO A 71 -7.36 -16.57 6.27
N PHE A 72 -8.46 -17.26 6.56
CA PHE A 72 -9.84 -16.74 6.48
C PHE A 72 -10.27 -16.01 7.75
N LYS A 73 -9.35 -15.29 8.39
CA LYS A 73 -9.63 -14.47 9.57
C LYS A 73 -8.57 -13.37 9.72
N HIS A 74 -8.98 -12.31 10.39
CA HIS A 74 -8.07 -11.21 10.71
C HIS A 74 -6.88 -11.71 11.55
N TYR A 75 -5.69 -11.17 11.32
CA TYR A 75 -4.43 -11.62 11.94
C TYR A 75 -4.45 -11.58 13.48
N SER A 76 -5.25 -10.70 14.11
CA SER A 76 -5.39 -10.70 15.57
C SER A 76 -6.08 -11.95 16.14
N LYS A 77 -6.71 -12.75 15.28
CA LYS A 77 -7.40 -14.01 15.64
C LYS A 77 -6.63 -15.25 15.18
N TRP A 78 -5.39 -15.08 14.70
CA TRP A 78 -4.57 -16.20 14.29
C TRP A 78 -4.06 -16.97 15.51
N ASP A 79 -3.99 -18.28 15.37
CA ASP A 79 -3.37 -19.19 16.32
C ASP A 79 -1.84 -19.22 16.18
N ASN A 80 -1.18 -19.82 17.14
CA ASN A 80 0.28 -19.93 17.14
C ASN A 80 0.77 -20.71 15.91
N GLU A 81 0.03 -21.72 15.45
CA GLU A 81 0.40 -22.51 14.28
C GLU A 81 0.48 -21.65 13.01
N THR A 82 -0.46 -20.71 12.85
CA THR A 82 -0.45 -19.75 11.72
C THR A 82 0.75 -18.81 11.82
N TRP A 83 1.06 -18.29 12.99
CA TRP A 83 2.22 -17.43 13.20
C TRP A 83 3.52 -18.20 12.99
N ASP A 84 3.65 -19.41 13.54
CA ASP A 84 4.83 -20.26 13.37
C ASP A 84 5.07 -20.60 11.91
N TYR A 85 4.01 -20.85 11.15
CA TYR A 85 4.13 -21.06 9.70
C TYR A 85 4.78 -19.85 9.01
N ILE A 86 4.38 -18.63 9.35
CA ILE A 86 4.91 -17.40 8.73
C ILE A 86 6.39 -17.19 9.07
N PHE A 87 6.77 -17.44 10.32
CA PHE A 87 8.11 -17.12 10.82
C PHE A 87 9.11 -18.27 10.71
N SER A 88 8.66 -19.52 10.66
CA SER A 88 9.54 -20.69 10.58
C SER A 88 9.77 -21.20 9.17
N THR A 89 8.91 -20.83 8.22
CA THR A 89 9.05 -21.32 6.85
C THR A 89 10.03 -20.42 6.10
N THR A 90 11.22 -20.92 5.86
CA THR A 90 12.14 -20.33 4.89
C THR A 90 11.54 -20.47 3.50
N GLY A 91 11.58 -19.39 2.72
CA GLY A 91 11.08 -19.42 1.35
C GLY A 91 11.77 -20.55 0.59
N ILE A 92 11.00 -21.48 0.04
CA ILE A 92 11.54 -22.47 -0.91
C ILE A 92 11.84 -21.68 -2.19
N PHE A 93 13.00 -21.07 -2.24
CA PHE A 93 13.57 -20.69 -3.52
C PHE A 93 13.86 -22.01 -4.20
N LEU A 94 13.13 -22.32 -5.25
CA LEU A 94 13.52 -23.38 -6.16
C LEU A 94 14.95 -23.05 -6.60
N GLU A 95 15.94 -23.71 -6.01
CA GLU A 95 17.27 -23.79 -6.58
C GLU A 95 17.12 -24.46 -7.96
N THR A 96 16.75 -23.65 -8.92
CA THR A 96 16.97 -24.05 -10.29
C THR A 96 18.43 -23.74 -10.57
N ASP A 97 19.24 -24.78 -10.72
CA ASP A 97 20.64 -24.75 -11.18
C ASP A 97 20.81 -24.09 -12.56
N ASN A 98 19.78 -23.52 -13.10
CA ASN A 98 19.81 -22.72 -14.29
C ASN A 98 19.69 -21.25 -13.88
N LYS A 99 20.69 -20.45 -14.22
CA LYS A 99 20.58 -18.99 -14.26
C LYS A 99 19.24 -18.64 -14.86
N LEU A 100 18.25 -18.36 -14.02
CA LEU A 100 16.96 -17.81 -14.42
C LEU A 100 17.25 -16.43 -15.01
N THR A 101 17.57 -16.42 -16.30
CA THR A 101 17.46 -15.21 -17.09
C THR A 101 15.96 -15.03 -17.28
N LEU A 102 15.30 -14.33 -16.35
CA LEU A 102 13.92 -13.89 -16.51
C LEU A 102 13.91 -12.98 -17.73
N LYS A 103 13.67 -13.55 -18.90
CA LYS A 103 13.31 -12.80 -20.10
C LYS A 103 11.87 -12.37 -19.91
N PHE A 104 11.66 -11.22 -19.26
CA PHE A 104 10.38 -10.54 -19.28
C PHE A 104 10.10 -10.19 -20.75
N LYS A 105 9.19 -10.91 -21.39
CA LYS A 105 8.49 -10.39 -22.55
C LYS A 105 7.55 -9.33 -22.00
N ILE A 106 8.03 -8.10 -21.93
CA ILE A 106 7.17 -6.94 -21.77
C ILE A 106 6.34 -6.87 -23.04
N ASP A 107 5.12 -7.39 -23.00
CA ASP A 107 4.14 -7.10 -24.02
C ASP A 107 3.86 -5.59 -23.91
N LYS A 108 4.41 -4.82 -24.85
CA LYS A 108 4.28 -3.37 -24.98
C LYS A 108 2.85 -2.95 -25.33
N LYS A 109 1.87 -3.31 -24.53
CA LYS A 109 0.46 -2.97 -24.78
C LYS A 109 -0.24 -2.27 -23.63
N GLN A 110 0.45 -1.49 -22.85
CA GLN A 110 -0.02 -0.26 -22.20
C GLN A 110 1.21 0.43 -21.61
N PRO A 111 1.35 1.76 -21.66
CA PRO A 111 2.36 2.44 -20.87
C PRO A 111 2.05 2.13 -19.40
N GLU A 112 2.96 1.43 -18.74
CA GLU A 112 2.89 1.22 -17.28
C GLU A 112 2.59 2.57 -16.65
N LYS A 113 1.49 2.66 -15.90
CA LYS A 113 1.20 3.84 -15.09
C LYS A 113 2.27 3.87 -13.99
N LYS A 114 3.38 4.55 -14.27
CA LYS A 114 4.49 4.67 -13.34
C LYS A 114 4.01 5.43 -12.12
N LEU A 115 3.94 4.76 -10.97
CA LEU A 115 3.70 5.42 -9.69
C LEU A 115 4.85 6.40 -9.40
N GLU A 116 4.47 7.62 -9.11
CA GLU A 116 5.36 8.70 -8.70
C GLU A 116 5.15 8.98 -7.22
N GLN A 117 6.23 9.26 -6.52
CA GLN A 117 6.19 9.74 -5.15
C GLN A 117 6.75 11.17 -5.10
N TYR A 118 6.04 12.05 -4.41
CA TYR A 118 6.46 13.42 -4.22
C TYR A 118 6.38 13.79 -2.73
N THR A 119 7.49 14.31 -2.19
CA THR A 119 7.59 14.72 -0.77
C THR A 119 7.62 16.22 -0.66
N LEU A 120 6.66 16.77 0.07
CA LEU A 120 6.55 18.19 0.43
C LEU A 120 7.11 18.41 1.83
N LYS A 121 7.95 19.42 1.98
CA LYS A 121 8.51 19.84 3.28
C LYS A 121 8.01 21.24 3.60
N ASN A 122 7.83 21.53 4.89
CA ASN A 122 7.41 22.84 5.39
C ASN A 122 6.08 23.31 4.79
N ILE A 123 5.10 22.39 4.69
CA ILE A 123 3.76 22.75 4.21
C ILE A 123 3.12 23.79 5.14
N GLY A 124 2.42 24.77 4.54
CA GLY A 124 1.94 25.98 5.21
C GLY A 124 0.42 26.09 5.35
N VAL A 125 -0.30 24.98 5.40
CA VAL A 125 -1.76 25.00 5.55
C VAL A 125 -2.16 25.51 6.94
N THR A 126 -3.01 26.54 7.00
CA THR A 126 -3.30 27.31 8.21
C THR A 126 -4.58 26.95 8.93
N SER A 127 -5.45 26.12 8.33
CA SER A 127 -6.70 25.69 8.94
C SER A 127 -7.09 24.27 8.54
N LEU A 128 -7.93 23.61 9.36
CA LEU A 128 -8.47 22.30 9.04
C LEU A 128 -9.39 22.34 7.81
N ASP A 129 -10.13 23.43 7.60
CA ASP A 129 -10.98 23.61 6.44
C ASP A 129 -10.14 23.66 5.16
N LYS A 130 -9.02 24.40 5.18
CA LYS A 130 -8.08 24.44 4.05
C LYS A 130 -7.45 23.08 3.80
N LEU A 131 -7.07 22.34 4.86
CA LEU A 131 -6.53 20.98 4.73
C LEU A 131 -7.57 20.04 4.11
N SER A 132 -8.82 20.07 4.60
CA SER A 132 -9.92 19.26 4.07
C SER A 132 -10.19 19.58 2.60
N TYR A 133 -10.22 20.88 2.24
CA TYR A 133 -10.35 21.30 0.84
C TYR A 133 -9.19 20.78 -0.04
N THR A 134 -7.96 20.89 0.45
CA THR A 134 -6.78 20.37 -0.24
C THR A 134 -6.90 18.88 -0.51
N LEU A 135 -7.28 18.09 0.51
CA LEU A 135 -7.44 16.63 0.36
C LEU A 135 -8.57 16.28 -0.62
N LEU A 136 -9.73 16.98 -0.55
CA LEU A 136 -10.81 16.82 -1.51
C LEU A 136 -10.40 17.19 -2.95
N TYR A 137 -9.61 18.25 -3.10
CA TYR A 137 -9.11 18.64 -4.41
C TYR A 137 -8.15 17.58 -5.00
N LEU A 138 -7.28 17.00 -4.17
CA LEU A 138 -6.38 15.92 -4.58
C LEU A 138 -7.15 14.67 -5.04
N MET A 139 -8.31 14.37 -4.46
CA MET A 139 -9.19 13.28 -4.88
C MET A 139 -9.88 13.53 -6.23
N SER A 140 -9.94 14.78 -6.70
CA SER A 140 -10.71 15.16 -7.90
C SER A 140 -10.03 14.78 -9.23
N ASN A 141 -8.87 14.14 -9.23
CA ASN A 141 -8.05 13.81 -10.40
C ASN A 141 -7.56 15.01 -11.25
N LYS A 142 -7.74 16.26 -10.77
CA LYS A 142 -7.30 17.47 -11.48
C LYS A 142 -5.78 17.68 -11.43
N VAL A 143 -5.11 17.01 -10.53
CA VAL A 143 -3.64 17.09 -10.36
C VAL A 143 -2.92 15.80 -10.71
N GLY A 144 -3.55 14.95 -11.49
CA GLY A 144 -3.17 13.57 -11.72
C GLY A 144 -3.98 12.62 -10.84
N LYS A 145 -3.80 11.33 -10.99
CA LYS A 145 -4.47 10.34 -10.15
C LYS A 145 -3.69 10.17 -8.85
N VAL A 146 -4.20 10.73 -7.77
CA VAL A 146 -3.61 10.58 -6.44
C VAL A 146 -4.13 9.29 -5.81
N GLU A 147 -3.24 8.39 -5.46
CA GLU A 147 -3.57 7.11 -4.83
C GLU A 147 -3.44 7.18 -3.31
N ARG A 148 -2.48 7.97 -2.82
CA ARG A 148 -2.24 8.15 -1.39
C ARG A 148 -1.64 9.51 -1.08
N VAL A 149 -2.07 10.09 0.03
CA VAL A 149 -1.39 11.21 0.68
C VAL A 149 -1.22 10.89 2.16
N LYS A 150 -0.05 11.14 2.71
CA LYS A 150 0.19 11.02 4.15
C LYS A 150 1.02 12.18 4.63
N GLY A 151 0.61 12.80 5.73
CA GLY A 151 1.36 13.93 6.26
C GLY A 151 1.07 14.27 7.70
N ASN A 152 1.80 15.26 8.16
CA ASN A 152 1.71 15.86 9.48
C ASN A 152 1.71 17.38 9.34
N LEU A 153 0.98 18.05 10.20
CA LEU A 153 0.83 19.49 10.15
C LEU A 153 0.52 20.05 11.54
N THR A 154 1.11 21.18 11.87
CA THR A 154 0.78 21.94 13.08
C THR A 154 -0.07 23.15 12.69
N ILE A 155 -1.28 23.27 13.26
CA ILE A 155 -2.19 24.38 13.06
C ILE A 155 -2.53 24.95 14.45
N GLN A 156 -2.27 26.23 14.70
CA GLN A 156 -2.58 26.90 15.97
C GLN A 156 -2.13 26.07 17.19
N ASP A 157 -0.87 25.65 17.20
CA ASP A 157 -0.24 24.84 18.25
C ASP A 157 -0.78 23.39 18.42
N ASN A 158 -1.76 22.99 17.62
CA ASN A 158 -2.26 21.62 17.59
C ASN A 158 -1.62 20.83 16.43
N ASN A 159 -1.17 19.62 16.75
CA ASN A 159 -0.58 18.73 15.75
C ASN A 159 -1.64 17.79 15.17
N TYR A 160 -1.60 17.62 13.87
CA TYR A 160 -2.51 16.75 13.12
C TYR A 160 -1.73 15.80 12.22
N LYS A 161 -2.26 14.60 12.10
CA LYS A 161 -1.91 13.66 11.02
C LYS A 161 -3.04 13.62 10.04
N PHE A 162 -2.72 13.47 8.77
CA PHE A 162 -3.71 13.21 7.74
C PHE A 162 -3.26 12.08 6.83
N ASP A 163 -4.21 11.28 6.41
CA ASP A 163 -4.01 10.18 5.46
C ASP A 163 -5.17 10.20 4.45
N LEU A 164 -4.85 10.11 3.17
CA LEU A 164 -5.81 9.96 2.09
C LEU A 164 -5.46 8.68 1.34
N VAL A 165 -6.43 7.82 1.14
CA VAL A 165 -6.28 6.57 0.38
C VAL A 165 -7.49 6.44 -0.55
N GLY A 166 -7.25 6.46 -1.85
CA GLY A 166 -8.30 6.43 -2.86
C GLY A 166 -9.29 7.60 -2.68
N ASN A 167 -10.53 7.29 -2.37
CA ASN A 167 -11.61 8.28 -2.21
C ASN A 167 -11.96 8.56 -0.72
N ASN A 168 -11.08 8.23 0.21
CA ASN A 168 -11.30 8.47 1.63
C ASN A 168 -10.12 9.22 2.23
N TYR A 169 -10.40 10.16 3.12
CA TYR A 169 -9.37 10.79 3.93
C TYR A 169 -9.74 10.83 5.40
N GLU A 170 -8.72 10.91 6.23
CA GLU A 170 -8.83 11.03 7.69
C GLU A 170 -7.87 12.11 8.18
N ILE A 171 -8.33 12.93 9.13
CA ILE A 171 -7.51 13.90 9.84
C ILE A 171 -7.65 13.60 11.34
N THR A 172 -6.54 13.30 12.00
CA THR A 172 -6.51 12.93 13.42
C THR A 172 -5.57 13.85 14.20
N GLY A 173 -5.97 14.21 15.43
CA GLY A 173 -5.08 14.90 16.37
C GLY A 173 -3.87 14.01 16.74
N ASN A 174 -2.74 14.64 16.98
CA ASN A 174 -1.50 13.96 17.39
C ASN A 174 -0.84 14.70 18.56
N ASN A 175 -0.42 13.97 19.58
CA ASN A 175 0.23 14.56 20.75
C ASN A 175 1.71 14.98 20.49
N ASN A 176 2.32 14.46 19.41
CA ASN A 176 3.71 14.74 19.08
C ASN A 176 3.80 15.63 17.84
N SER A 177 4.66 16.65 17.88
CA SER A 177 5.04 17.39 16.69
C SER A 177 5.97 16.53 15.83
N LEU A 178 5.57 16.29 14.57
CA LEU A 178 6.33 15.53 13.59
C LEU A 178 6.80 16.41 12.41
N GLY A 179 6.70 17.74 12.59
CA GLY A 179 6.96 18.70 11.51
C GLY A 179 5.83 18.79 10.50
N ASN A 180 5.92 19.80 9.62
CA ASN A 180 4.92 20.09 8.60
C ASN A 180 5.39 19.47 7.27
N ASN A 181 4.89 18.29 6.96
CA ASN A 181 5.29 17.57 5.76
C ASN A 181 4.16 16.73 5.18
N ALA A 182 4.24 16.45 3.89
CA ALA A 182 3.34 15.52 3.21
C ALA A 182 4.10 14.68 2.18
N VAL A 183 3.63 13.47 1.97
CA VAL A 183 4.04 12.59 0.88
C VAL A 183 2.82 12.31 0.04
N VAL A 184 2.91 12.57 -1.26
CA VAL A 184 1.88 12.31 -2.26
C VAL A 184 2.36 11.21 -3.19
N ILE A 185 1.54 10.18 -3.39
CA ILE A 185 1.81 9.05 -4.28
C ILE A 185 0.67 8.97 -5.29
N GLY A 186 1.03 8.81 -6.55
CA GLY A 186 0.05 8.75 -7.63
C GLY A 186 0.67 8.61 -9.01
N THR A 187 -0.11 8.87 -10.04
CA THR A 187 0.34 8.84 -11.45
C THR A 187 0.04 10.15 -12.15
N ASN A 188 0.96 10.61 -13.01
CA ASN A 188 0.85 11.86 -13.75
C ASN A 188 0.62 13.07 -12.83
N LEU A 189 1.34 13.14 -11.70
CA LEU A 189 1.17 14.18 -10.71
C LEU A 189 1.63 15.56 -11.21
N ASN A 190 0.75 16.54 -11.11
CA ASN A 190 1.10 17.96 -11.35
C ASN A 190 1.67 18.55 -10.05
N ARG A 191 3.01 18.52 -9.94
CA ARG A 191 3.74 18.92 -8.74
C ARG A 191 3.52 20.39 -8.39
N ASP A 192 3.52 21.27 -9.38
CA ASP A 192 3.36 22.73 -9.17
C ASP A 192 2.00 23.08 -8.56
N ILE A 193 0.94 22.40 -8.98
CA ILE A 193 -0.38 22.59 -8.39
C ILE A 193 -0.44 21.98 -7.00
N ILE A 194 0.14 20.79 -6.79
CA ILE A 194 0.18 20.12 -5.50
C ILE A 194 0.92 20.99 -4.47
N GLU A 195 2.07 21.57 -4.82
CA GLU A 195 2.80 22.50 -3.94
C GLU A 195 1.93 23.69 -3.53
N LYS A 196 1.31 24.36 -4.49
CA LYS A 196 0.43 25.50 -4.22
C LYS A 196 -0.78 25.19 -3.32
N LEU A 197 -1.31 23.97 -3.40
CA LEU A 197 -2.41 23.54 -2.53
C LEU A 197 -1.98 23.41 -1.05
N PHE A 198 -0.71 23.09 -0.82
CA PHE A 198 -0.13 22.95 0.51
C PHE A 198 0.62 24.22 1.00
N GLU A 199 0.72 25.25 0.18
CA GLU A 199 1.22 26.55 0.58
C GLU A 199 0.17 27.36 1.36
N ASN A 200 0.65 28.46 1.97
CA ASN A 200 -0.20 29.35 2.78
C ASN A 200 -1.10 30.24 1.90
#